data_3620fbe58dae94459a723a6ba3711909
#
_entry.id   3620fbe58dae94459a723a6ba3711909
#
_cell.length_a   1.000
_cell.length_b   1.000
_cell.length_c   1.000
_cell.angle_alpha   90.00
_cell.angle_beta   90.00
_cell.angle_gamma   90.00
#
_symmetry.space_group_name_H-M   'P 1'
#
loop_
_entity.id
_entity.type
_entity.pdbx_description
1 polymer ?
#
loop_
_entity_poly.entity_id
_entity_poly.type
_entity_poly.pdbx_seq_one_letter_code
_entity_poly.pdbx_strand_id
1 'polypeptide(L)'
;MVTEYIQIHNVIMSTSKNMMGSGSIGSGGYGCVFLPSLSCAAETENEKDANKNIKYVTKLMTNKHADTEYRLIRSFDKRLYVIPDYTNYFLVSNVTKCRPGPLTKRDLRAYDKQCKPLIKKNITRKNINRSLHKITAVRIPFGGDTIDDYWMKHVNSRSEMETMIASMHALLTRGILPMNRIGLYHGDIKSSNIMYYQNHSKLIDWGLAFDTAYKRDQNTDGVSRLATYRPFQFNVPPSCILLNAEFRTAVAGLLKTNGDPNRQAILDFVAGFVSDWNGIRGDGSVSILVTLYDKLVPYAANKCGIPHTVAVGPYAKNEMVPAFAVRYIANILEKYIRDKEFHLEEYYQEVYLKNIDVWGFAISFLILFNMLCKNERTLNSTEKRSLGSLCNMFIYILNMDAEPINAKSVATYVGEVLDNYRK
;
A
#
# COMPACT_ATOMS: atom_id res chain seq x y z
N MET A 1 1.83 8.29 -19.03
CA MET A 1 2.14 7.85 -17.64
C MET A 1 1.38 8.64 -16.57
N VAL A 2 1.42 9.97 -16.49
CA VAL A 2 0.43 10.76 -15.72
C VAL A 2 -1.00 10.48 -16.22
N THR A 3 -1.15 10.19 -17.51
CA THR A 3 -2.40 9.81 -18.17
C THR A 3 -2.93 8.43 -17.74
N GLU A 4 -2.08 7.46 -17.39
CA GLU A 4 -2.52 6.14 -16.91
C GLU A 4 -2.94 6.17 -15.43
N TYR A 5 -2.26 6.96 -14.60
CA TYR A 5 -2.73 7.23 -13.23
C TYR A 5 -4.07 7.97 -13.25
N ILE A 6 -4.25 8.90 -14.19
CA ILE A 6 -5.52 9.57 -14.47
C ILE A 6 -6.54 8.60 -15.12
N GLN A 7 -6.11 7.62 -15.92
CA GLN A 7 -7.02 6.60 -16.49
C GLN A 7 -7.46 5.57 -15.45
N ILE A 8 -6.59 5.11 -14.57
CA ILE A 8 -6.97 4.29 -13.40
C ILE A 8 -7.88 5.10 -12.50
N HIS A 9 -7.59 6.37 -12.31
CA HIS A 9 -8.40 7.32 -11.54
C HIS A 9 -9.76 7.62 -12.19
N ASN A 10 -9.82 7.82 -13.51
CA ASN A 10 -11.07 8.02 -14.25
C ASN A 10 -11.95 6.76 -14.32
N VAL A 11 -11.37 5.58 -14.22
CA VAL A 11 -12.11 4.31 -14.07
C VAL A 11 -12.76 4.22 -12.69
N ILE A 12 -12.09 4.71 -11.63
CA ILE A 12 -12.63 4.80 -10.27
C ILE A 12 -13.66 5.94 -10.17
N MET A 13 -13.41 7.10 -10.78
CA MET A 13 -14.33 8.26 -10.79
C MET A 13 -15.67 7.97 -11.50
N SER A 14 -15.69 7.09 -12.51
CA SER A 14 -16.95 6.68 -13.15
C SER A 14 -17.84 5.82 -12.25
N THR A 15 -17.28 5.22 -11.19
CA THR A 15 -18.04 4.39 -10.23
C THR A 15 -18.65 5.19 -9.09
N SER A 16 -18.07 6.35 -8.71
CA SER A 16 -18.60 7.17 -7.62
C SER A 16 -19.87 7.97 -7.99
N LYS A 17 -20.06 8.32 -9.26
CA LYS A 17 -21.27 9.00 -9.75
C LYS A 17 -22.51 8.09 -9.85
N ASN A 18 -22.36 6.78 -9.72
CA ASN A 18 -23.44 5.80 -9.87
C ASN A 18 -23.66 4.91 -8.62
N MET A 19 -23.48 5.42 -7.41
CA MET A 19 -23.77 4.67 -6.17
C MET A 19 -25.24 4.28 -5.95
N MET A 20 -26.16 4.59 -6.85
CA MET A 20 -27.55 4.08 -6.84
C MET A 20 -27.76 2.82 -7.69
N GLY A 21 -26.72 2.25 -8.32
CA GLY A 21 -26.82 1.03 -9.11
C GLY A 21 -26.08 -0.12 -8.47
N SER A 22 -26.79 -1.15 -7.99
CA SER A 22 -26.17 -2.41 -7.53
C SER A 22 -25.40 -3.09 -8.65
N GLY A 23 -24.30 -3.75 -8.31
CA GLY A 23 -23.47 -4.50 -9.22
C GLY A 23 -22.04 -4.61 -8.73
N SER A 24 -21.14 -5.10 -9.57
CA SER A 24 -19.71 -5.11 -9.28
C SER A 24 -19.16 -3.69 -9.25
N ILE A 25 -18.54 -3.30 -8.13
CA ILE A 25 -18.02 -1.95 -7.87
C ILE A 25 -16.50 -1.84 -7.97
N GLY A 26 -15.77 -2.95 -7.93
CA GLY A 26 -14.32 -2.95 -7.93
C GLY A 26 -13.71 -4.27 -8.35
N SER A 27 -12.41 -4.25 -8.65
CA SER A 27 -11.60 -5.42 -9.01
C SER A 27 -10.37 -5.46 -8.12
N GLY A 28 -10.11 -6.60 -7.49
CA GLY A 28 -8.85 -6.92 -6.85
C GLY A 28 -8.03 -7.91 -7.69
N GLY A 29 -6.79 -8.22 -7.29
CA GLY A 29 -5.90 -9.12 -8.03
C GLY A 29 -6.49 -10.52 -8.30
N TYR A 30 -7.38 -11.01 -7.43
CA TYR A 30 -7.91 -12.38 -7.49
C TYR A 30 -9.44 -12.46 -7.60
N GLY A 31 -10.16 -11.33 -7.60
CA GLY A 31 -11.62 -11.34 -7.62
C GLY A 31 -12.24 -9.99 -7.90
N CYS A 32 -13.55 -9.92 -7.77
CA CYS A 32 -14.31 -8.69 -7.94
C CYS A 32 -15.25 -8.46 -6.75
N VAL A 33 -15.50 -7.17 -6.44
CA VAL A 33 -16.27 -6.73 -5.28
C VAL A 33 -17.67 -6.28 -5.72
N PHE A 34 -18.68 -6.71 -4.97
CA PHE A 34 -20.09 -6.39 -5.22
C PHE A 34 -20.66 -5.59 -4.05
N LEU A 35 -21.41 -4.55 -4.37
CA LEU A 35 -22.24 -3.78 -3.46
C LEU A 35 -23.61 -3.51 -4.12
N PRO A 36 -24.71 -3.86 -3.47
CA PRO A 36 -24.85 -4.58 -2.21
C PRO A 36 -24.25 -5.99 -2.27
N SER A 37 -24.05 -6.58 -1.10
CA SER A 37 -23.54 -7.95 -0.97
C SER A 37 -24.40 -8.96 -1.73
N LEU A 38 -23.76 -9.94 -2.37
CA LEU A 38 -24.45 -11.05 -3.02
C LEU A 38 -25.13 -11.96 -2.00
N SER A 39 -26.27 -12.57 -2.38
CA SER A 39 -26.94 -13.59 -1.57
C SER A 39 -26.13 -14.88 -1.51
N CYS A 40 -26.20 -15.59 -0.40
CA CYS A 40 -25.68 -16.94 -0.24
C CYS A 40 -26.73 -17.99 -0.64
N ALA A 41 -26.31 -19.12 -1.18
CA ALA A 41 -27.21 -20.17 -1.65
C ALA A 41 -28.00 -20.86 -0.54
N ALA A 42 -27.49 -20.85 0.70
CA ALA A 42 -28.11 -21.52 1.88
C ALA A 42 -28.29 -20.54 3.05
N GLU A 43 -28.67 -19.29 2.78
CA GLU A 43 -28.85 -18.28 3.82
C GLU A 43 -30.23 -18.46 4.47
N THR A 44 -30.23 -18.77 5.77
CA THR A 44 -31.45 -18.87 6.55
C THR A 44 -32.03 -17.49 6.87
N GLU A 45 -33.36 -17.42 7.19
CA GLU A 45 -33.98 -16.14 7.57
C GLU A 45 -33.36 -15.55 8.85
N ASN A 46 -32.97 -16.38 9.80
CA ASN A 46 -32.31 -15.97 11.04
C ASN A 46 -30.91 -15.31 10.75
N GLU A 47 -30.16 -15.82 9.76
CA GLU A 47 -28.89 -15.22 9.36
C GLU A 47 -29.10 -13.89 8.63
N LYS A 48 -30.17 -13.74 7.88
CA LYS A 48 -30.57 -12.46 7.28
C LYS A 48 -30.91 -11.43 8.35
N ASP A 49 -31.59 -11.83 9.41
CA ASP A 49 -31.98 -10.94 10.51
C ASP A 49 -30.80 -10.54 11.40
N ALA A 50 -29.89 -11.45 11.71
CA ALA A 50 -28.66 -11.16 12.45
C ALA A 50 -27.75 -10.17 11.69
N ASN A 51 -27.81 -10.15 10.37
CA ASN A 51 -27.01 -9.29 9.51
C ASN A 51 -27.69 -7.97 9.11
N LYS A 52 -28.92 -7.71 9.54
CA LYS A 52 -29.70 -6.51 9.15
C LYS A 52 -28.98 -5.19 9.49
N ASN A 53 -28.19 -5.15 10.56
CA ASN A 53 -27.52 -3.95 11.05
C ASN A 53 -26.11 -3.75 10.47
N ILE A 54 -25.53 -4.73 9.77
CA ILE A 54 -24.20 -4.64 9.19
C ILE A 54 -24.31 -4.65 7.66
N LYS A 55 -23.92 -3.57 7.05
CA LYS A 55 -23.78 -3.51 5.58
C LYS A 55 -22.56 -4.31 5.16
N TYR A 56 -22.71 -5.24 4.22
CA TYR A 56 -21.63 -6.05 3.69
C TYR A 56 -21.33 -5.74 2.23
N VAL A 57 -20.10 -5.99 1.83
CA VAL A 57 -19.68 -6.20 0.44
C VAL A 57 -19.34 -7.67 0.23
N THR A 58 -19.42 -8.14 -1.01
CA THR A 58 -18.97 -9.49 -1.38
C THR A 58 -17.77 -9.40 -2.29
N LYS A 59 -16.66 -10.04 -1.92
CA LYS A 59 -15.55 -10.33 -2.79
C LYS A 59 -15.73 -11.71 -3.38
N LEU A 60 -15.99 -11.78 -4.70
CA LEU A 60 -16.24 -13.03 -5.42
C LEU A 60 -14.94 -13.53 -6.05
N MET A 61 -14.53 -14.74 -5.71
CA MET A 61 -13.24 -15.33 -6.11
C MET A 61 -13.40 -16.81 -6.46
N THR A 62 -12.37 -17.39 -7.10
CA THR A 62 -12.31 -18.87 -7.19
C THR A 62 -12.16 -19.49 -5.80
N ASN A 63 -12.66 -20.70 -5.62
CA ASN A 63 -12.66 -21.40 -4.31
C ASN A 63 -11.27 -21.38 -3.66
N LYS A 64 -10.21 -21.72 -4.43
CA LYS A 64 -8.83 -21.75 -3.91
C LYS A 64 -8.39 -20.39 -3.36
N HIS A 65 -8.63 -19.31 -4.08
CA HIS A 65 -8.23 -17.97 -3.64
C HIS A 65 -9.07 -17.49 -2.46
N ALA A 66 -10.39 -17.75 -2.48
CA ALA A 66 -11.28 -17.40 -1.39
C ALA A 66 -10.91 -18.12 -0.09
N ASP A 67 -10.60 -19.42 -0.16
CA ASP A 67 -10.18 -20.18 1.01
C ASP A 67 -8.85 -19.71 1.58
N THR A 68 -7.93 -19.34 0.73
CA THR A 68 -6.64 -18.80 1.16
C THR A 68 -6.81 -17.44 1.83
N GLU A 69 -7.53 -16.52 1.19
CA GLU A 69 -7.77 -15.17 1.74
C GLU A 69 -8.59 -15.24 3.04
N TYR A 70 -9.64 -16.04 3.08
CA TYR A 70 -10.46 -16.19 4.28
C TYR A 70 -9.66 -16.74 5.47
N ARG A 71 -8.83 -17.79 5.24
CA ARG A 71 -7.99 -18.36 6.31
C ARG A 71 -6.97 -17.34 6.81
N LEU A 72 -6.39 -16.56 5.92
CA LEU A 72 -5.42 -15.52 6.24
C LEU A 72 -6.07 -14.42 7.10
N ILE A 73 -7.22 -13.88 6.67
CA ILE A 73 -7.97 -12.88 7.43
C ILE A 73 -8.32 -13.41 8.83
N ARG A 74 -8.82 -14.66 8.94
CA ARG A 74 -9.15 -15.26 10.23
C ARG A 74 -7.94 -15.48 11.14
N SER A 75 -6.77 -15.74 10.58
CA SER A 75 -5.53 -15.84 11.37
C SER A 75 -5.11 -14.49 11.92
N PHE A 76 -5.23 -13.44 11.12
CA PHE A 76 -4.91 -12.07 11.57
C PHE A 76 -5.94 -11.52 12.56
N ASP A 77 -7.24 -11.79 12.37
CA ASP A 77 -8.28 -11.42 13.33
C ASP A 77 -7.95 -11.92 14.75
N LYS A 78 -7.52 -13.19 14.86
CA LYS A 78 -7.08 -13.77 16.13
C LYS A 78 -5.83 -13.12 16.73
N ARG A 79 -4.90 -12.68 15.91
CA ARG A 79 -3.66 -12.04 16.34
C ARG A 79 -3.87 -10.57 16.74
N LEU A 80 -4.70 -9.87 15.98
CA LEU A 80 -5.00 -8.46 16.20
C LEU A 80 -5.90 -8.20 17.41
N TYR A 81 -6.61 -9.22 17.88
CA TYR A 81 -7.51 -9.14 19.06
C TYR A 81 -6.86 -8.58 20.32
N VAL A 82 -5.54 -8.71 20.47
CA VAL A 82 -4.80 -8.18 21.63
C VAL A 82 -4.64 -6.65 21.60
N ILE A 83 -4.92 -6.01 20.45
CA ILE A 83 -4.85 -4.57 20.29
C ILE A 83 -6.19 -3.97 20.73
N PRO A 84 -6.21 -3.04 21.68
CA PRO A 84 -7.44 -2.38 22.09
C PRO A 84 -8.18 -1.76 20.89
N ASP A 85 -9.48 -2.00 20.81
CA ASP A 85 -10.36 -1.46 19.76
C ASP A 85 -9.91 -1.77 18.33
N TYR A 86 -9.20 -2.89 18.10
CA TYR A 86 -8.61 -3.26 16.82
C TYR A 86 -9.59 -3.22 15.64
N THR A 87 -10.86 -3.45 15.87
CA THR A 87 -11.92 -3.37 14.86
C THR A 87 -12.14 -1.95 14.32
N ASN A 88 -11.64 -0.91 15.03
CA ASN A 88 -11.63 0.47 14.55
C ASN A 88 -10.52 0.75 13.55
N TYR A 89 -9.51 -0.13 13.46
CA TYR A 89 -8.32 0.05 12.62
C TYR A 89 -8.17 -1.01 11.53
N PHE A 90 -8.82 -2.17 11.69
CA PHE A 90 -8.63 -3.32 10.80
C PHE A 90 -9.98 -3.93 10.39
N LEU A 91 -10.17 -4.11 9.09
CA LEU A 91 -11.37 -4.71 8.55
C LEU A 91 -11.17 -6.23 8.38
N VAL A 92 -11.02 -6.93 9.49
CA VAL A 92 -10.77 -8.39 9.56
C VAL A 92 -11.86 -9.17 10.28
N SER A 93 -12.65 -8.49 11.12
CA SER A 93 -13.70 -9.12 11.94
C SER A 93 -15.01 -9.25 11.17
N ASN A 94 -15.85 -10.19 11.60
CA ASN A 94 -17.17 -10.46 11.00
C ASN A 94 -17.08 -10.84 9.50
N VAL A 95 -15.93 -11.32 9.04
CA VAL A 95 -15.77 -11.85 7.69
C VAL A 95 -16.31 -13.27 7.64
N THR A 96 -17.18 -13.53 6.66
CA THR A 96 -17.79 -14.83 6.43
C THR A 96 -17.57 -15.29 5.00
N LYS A 97 -17.71 -16.58 4.73
CA LYS A 97 -17.69 -17.10 3.36
C LYS A 97 -18.88 -18.02 3.12
N CYS A 98 -19.40 -17.98 1.91
CA CYS A 98 -20.48 -18.84 1.48
C CYS A 98 -20.41 -19.17 0.00
N ARG A 99 -21.19 -20.15 -0.42
CA ARG A 99 -21.47 -20.36 -1.84
C ARG A 99 -22.43 -19.27 -2.31
N PRO A 100 -22.10 -18.51 -3.38
CA PRO A 100 -23.00 -17.48 -3.88
C PRO A 100 -24.29 -18.09 -4.44
N GLY A 101 -25.40 -17.41 -4.24
CA GLY A 101 -26.62 -17.66 -4.96
C GLY A 101 -26.51 -17.22 -6.45
N PRO A 102 -27.52 -17.51 -7.27
CA PRO A 102 -27.54 -17.05 -8.67
C PRO A 102 -27.44 -15.53 -8.77
N LEU A 103 -26.49 -15.03 -9.56
CA LEU A 103 -26.33 -13.61 -9.82
C LEU A 103 -27.45 -13.11 -10.74
N THR A 104 -28.03 -12.00 -10.40
CA THR A 104 -29.10 -11.34 -11.17
C THR A 104 -28.54 -10.57 -12.36
N LYS A 105 -29.42 -10.15 -13.29
CA LYS A 105 -29.04 -9.25 -14.39
C LYS A 105 -28.42 -7.94 -13.87
N ARG A 106 -28.87 -7.49 -12.70
CA ARG A 106 -28.36 -6.28 -12.03
C ARG A 106 -26.92 -6.50 -11.54
N ASP A 107 -26.60 -7.62 -10.89
CA ASP A 107 -25.27 -7.95 -10.41
C ASP A 107 -24.28 -8.08 -11.57
N LEU A 108 -24.72 -8.57 -12.70
CA LEU A 108 -23.92 -8.80 -13.89
C LEU A 108 -23.70 -7.57 -14.76
N ARG A 109 -24.24 -6.39 -14.40
CA ARG A 109 -24.22 -5.18 -15.25
C ARG A 109 -22.79 -4.74 -15.61
N ALA A 110 -21.88 -4.69 -14.64
CA ALA A 110 -20.48 -4.27 -14.83
C ALA A 110 -19.48 -5.44 -14.79
N TYR A 111 -19.96 -6.69 -14.87
CA TYR A 111 -19.15 -7.89 -14.67
C TYR A 111 -17.92 -7.94 -15.58
N ASP A 112 -18.10 -7.72 -16.89
CA ASP A 112 -17.02 -7.84 -17.86
C ASP A 112 -15.91 -6.78 -17.65
N LYS A 113 -16.26 -5.61 -17.08
CA LYS A 113 -15.32 -4.56 -16.75
C LYS A 113 -14.57 -4.83 -15.44
N GLN A 114 -15.28 -5.31 -14.43
CA GLN A 114 -14.77 -5.40 -13.07
C GLN A 114 -14.26 -6.79 -12.68
N CYS A 115 -14.76 -7.87 -13.29
CA CYS A 115 -14.42 -9.24 -12.90
C CYS A 115 -13.34 -9.89 -13.77
N LYS A 116 -12.40 -9.10 -14.28
CA LYS A 116 -11.28 -9.58 -15.13
C LYS A 116 -10.56 -10.82 -14.57
N PRO A 117 -10.25 -10.93 -13.24
CA PRO A 117 -9.61 -12.13 -12.71
C PRO A 117 -10.42 -13.41 -12.88
N LEU A 118 -11.75 -13.36 -12.78
CA LEU A 118 -12.63 -14.50 -13.01
C LEU A 118 -12.75 -14.82 -14.51
N ILE A 119 -12.83 -13.81 -15.36
CA ILE A 119 -12.86 -13.97 -16.82
C ILE A 119 -11.60 -14.68 -17.32
N LYS A 120 -10.42 -14.33 -16.81
CA LYS A 120 -9.14 -15.02 -17.09
C LYS A 120 -9.18 -16.52 -16.68
N LYS A 121 -10.12 -16.93 -15.83
CA LYS A 121 -10.36 -18.34 -15.44
C LYS A 121 -11.58 -18.93 -16.16
N ASN A 122 -11.98 -18.35 -17.30
CA ASN A 122 -13.13 -18.77 -18.10
C ASN A 122 -14.48 -18.72 -17.36
N ILE A 123 -14.58 -17.89 -16.29
CA ILE A 123 -15.84 -17.61 -15.59
C ILE A 123 -16.33 -16.26 -16.07
N THR A 124 -17.18 -16.29 -17.09
CA THR A 124 -17.66 -15.12 -17.81
C THR A 124 -19.08 -14.74 -17.37
N ARG A 125 -19.54 -13.55 -17.74
CA ARG A 125 -20.93 -13.11 -17.54
C ARG A 125 -21.96 -14.13 -18.06
N LYS A 126 -21.66 -14.84 -19.16
CA LYS A 126 -22.59 -15.78 -19.79
C LYS A 126 -22.71 -17.11 -19.05
N ASN A 127 -21.64 -17.55 -18.36
CA ASN A 127 -21.61 -18.88 -17.74
C ASN A 127 -21.49 -18.89 -16.20
N ILE A 128 -21.38 -17.73 -15.55
CA ILE A 128 -21.13 -17.66 -14.11
C ILE A 128 -22.18 -18.38 -13.28
N ASN A 129 -23.47 -18.26 -13.61
CA ASN A 129 -24.54 -18.93 -12.89
C ASN A 129 -24.54 -20.47 -13.05
N ARG A 130 -23.85 -20.99 -14.09
CA ARG A 130 -23.56 -22.44 -14.25
C ARG A 130 -22.25 -22.85 -13.56
N SER A 131 -21.45 -21.87 -13.16
CA SER A 131 -20.09 -22.05 -12.61
C SER A 131 -20.03 -21.72 -11.11
N LEU A 132 -21.16 -21.56 -10.41
CA LEU A 132 -21.20 -21.18 -8.99
C LEU A 132 -20.44 -22.15 -8.07
N HIS A 133 -20.32 -23.42 -8.48
CA HIS A 133 -19.54 -24.44 -7.76
C HIS A 133 -18.02 -24.20 -7.79
N LYS A 134 -17.51 -23.34 -8.70
CA LYS A 134 -16.09 -23.00 -8.85
C LYS A 134 -15.69 -21.73 -8.08
N ILE A 135 -16.65 -21.02 -7.51
CA ILE A 135 -16.46 -19.72 -6.89
C ILE A 135 -17.06 -19.65 -5.49
N THR A 136 -16.45 -18.82 -4.67
CA THR A 136 -16.87 -18.55 -3.30
C THR A 136 -17.04 -17.05 -3.10
N ALA A 137 -18.10 -16.68 -2.38
CA ALA A 137 -18.37 -15.33 -1.91
C ALA A 137 -17.73 -15.15 -0.52
N VAL A 138 -16.78 -14.23 -0.40
CA VAL A 138 -16.26 -13.76 0.90
C VAL A 138 -16.98 -12.46 1.20
N ARG A 139 -17.77 -12.45 2.28
CA ARG A 139 -18.54 -11.29 2.74
C ARG A 139 -17.72 -10.56 3.78
N ILE A 140 -17.49 -9.29 3.54
CA ILE A 140 -16.67 -8.40 4.38
C ILE A 140 -17.57 -7.23 4.79
N PRO A 141 -17.53 -6.76 6.04
CA PRO A 141 -18.26 -5.56 6.44
C PRO A 141 -17.90 -4.37 5.52
N PHE A 142 -18.90 -3.53 5.24
CA PHE A 142 -18.66 -2.35 4.41
C PHE A 142 -17.75 -1.36 5.12
N GLY A 143 -16.66 -1.01 4.47
CA GLY A 143 -15.62 -0.13 5.02
C GLY A 143 -15.74 1.34 4.66
N GLY A 144 -16.76 1.73 3.87
CA GLY A 144 -16.91 3.10 3.39
C GLY A 144 -16.22 3.36 2.05
N ASP A 145 -15.69 4.57 1.88
CA ASP A 145 -14.88 4.99 0.73
C ASP A 145 -13.40 4.71 0.98
N THR A 146 -12.60 4.56 -0.07
CA THR A 146 -11.14 4.66 0.09
C THR A 146 -10.76 6.07 0.52
N ILE A 147 -9.63 6.23 1.21
CA ILE A 147 -9.19 7.58 1.58
C ILE A 147 -8.92 8.45 0.36
N ASP A 148 -8.53 7.86 -0.78
CA ASP A 148 -8.35 8.58 -2.05
C ASP A 148 -9.66 9.22 -2.52
N ASP A 149 -10.74 8.42 -2.57
CA ASP A 149 -12.06 8.90 -2.97
C ASP A 149 -12.61 9.92 -1.98
N TYR A 150 -12.36 9.71 -0.69
CA TYR A 150 -12.84 10.59 0.36
C TYR A 150 -12.17 11.96 0.28
N TRP A 151 -10.84 12.03 0.16
CA TRP A 151 -10.14 13.30 0.02
C TRP A 151 -10.60 14.07 -1.20
N MET A 152 -10.76 13.41 -2.36
CA MET A 152 -11.23 14.08 -3.55
C MET A 152 -12.63 14.66 -3.41
N LYS A 153 -13.51 14.01 -2.64
CA LYS A 153 -14.89 14.50 -2.41
C LYS A 153 -14.94 15.64 -1.41
N HIS A 154 -14.08 15.64 -0.40
CA HIS A 154 -14.21 16.45 0.80
C HIS A 154 -13.06 17.43 1.04
N VAL A 155 -12.11 17.58 0.11
CA VAL A 155 -10.94 18.47 0.27
C VAL A 155 -11.30 19.90 0.63
N ASN A 156 -12.46 20.39 0.18
CA ASN A 156 -12.94 21.76 0.46
C ASN A 156 -13.71 21.87 1.80
N SER A 157 -13.93 20.75 2.50
CA SER A 157 -14.61 20.73 3.79
C SER A 157 -13.59 20.58 4.92
N ARG A 158 -13.34 21.68 5.63
CA ARG A 158 -12.36 21.70 6.73
C ARG A 158 -12.69 20.68 7.83
N SER A 159 -13.94 20.57 8.25
CA SER A 159 -14.34 19.64 9.32
C SER A 159 -14.20 18.17 8.89
N GLU A 160 -14.50 17.86 7.64
CA GLU A 160 -14.33 16.50 7.09
C GLU A 160 -12.84 16.15 7.00
N MET A 161 -12.00 17.10 6.56
CA MET A 161 -10.57 16.93 6.50
C MET A 161 -9.97 16.73 7.89
N GLU A 162 -10.37 17.55 8.88
CA GLU A 162 -9.95 17.40 10.26
C GLU A 162 -10.26 15.99 10.80
N THR A 163 -11.52 15.57 10.68
CA THR A 163 -11.99 14.28 11.19
C THR A 163 -11.24 13.11 10.52
N MET A 164 -11.02 13.18 9.23
CA MET A 164 -10.32 12.16 8.50
C MET A 164 -8.82 12.08 8.88
N ILE A 165 -8.12 13.23 8.96
CA ILE A 165 -6.71 13.27 9.36
C ILE A 165 -6.57 12.78 10.81
N ALA A 166 -7.50 13.12 11.70
CA ALA A 166 -7.54 12.59 13.07
C ALA A 166 -7.66 11.06 13.09
N SER A 167 -8.53 10.50 12.24
CA SER A 167 -8.69 9.05 12.14
C SER A 167 -7.46 8.36 11.54
N MET A 168 -6.77 8.98 10.57
CA MET A 168 -5.51 8.51 10.04
C MET A 168 -4.40 8.53 11.09
N HIS A 169 -4.30 9.59 11.87
CA HIS A 169 -3.37 9.67 13.00
C HIS A 169 -3.63 8.55 14.03
N ALA A 170 -4.90 8.28 14.35
CA ALA A 170 -5.29 7.19 15.23
C ALA A 170 -4.96 5.81 14.61
N LEU A 171 -5.18 5.61 13.30
CA LEU A 171 -4.79 4.39 12.59
C LEU A 171 -3.29 4.11 12.74
N LEU A 172 -2.43 5.12 12.56
CA LEU A 172 -0.99 4.95 12.76
C LEU A 172 -0.68 4.57 14.21
N THR A 173 -1.11 5.41 15.16
CA THR A 173 -0.62 5.36 16.55
C THR A 173 -1.25 4.24 17.38
N ARG A 174 -2.51 3.89 17.12
CA ARG A 174 -3.29 2.89 17.86
C ARG A 174 -3.55 1.61 17.09
N GLY A 175 -3.37 1.61 15.77
CA GLY A 175 -3.53 0.45 14.91
C GLY A 175 -2.18 -0.10 14.43
N ILE A 176 -1.54 0.57 13.47
CA ILE A 176 -0.34 0.08 12.74
C ILE A 176 0.84 -0.16 13.69
N LEU A 177 1.18 0.81 14.54
CA LEU A 177 2.32 0.66 15.44
C LEU A 177 2.13 -0.47 16.46
N PRO A 178 0.97 -0.64 17.12
CA PRO A 178 0.70 -1.81 17.95
C PRO A 178 0.76 -3.13 17.16
N MET A 179 0.24 -3.15 15.92
CA MET A 179 0.31 -4.32 15.04
C MET A 179 1.75 -4.73 14.74
N ASN A 180 2.61 -3.77 14.39
CA ASN A 180 4.03 -4.05 14.12
C ASN A 180 4.77 -4.53 15.39
N ARG A 181 4.43 -4.01 16.59
CA ARG A 181 5.02 -4.48 17.87
C ARG A 181 4.75 -5.94 18.18
N ILE A 182 3.62 -6.50 17.73
CA ILE A 182 3.30 -7.91 17.89
C ILE A 182 3.85 -8.78 16.75
N GLY A 183 4.70 -8.22 15.89
CA GLY A 183 5.34 -8.92 14.77
C GLY A 183 4.45 -9.12 13.54
N LEU A 184 3.29 -8.45 13.48
CA LEU A 184 2.43 -8.43 12.30
C LEU A 184 2.72 -7.22 11.44
N TYR A 185 2.83 -7.45 10.13
CA TYR A 185 3.05 -6.41 9.13
C TYR A 185 2.03 -6.55 7.99
N HIS A 186 1.49 -5.42 7.53
CA HIS A 186 0.56 -5.41 6.42
C HIS A 186 1.27 -5.58 5.07
N GLY A 187 2.42 -4.94 4.90
CA GLY A 187 3.29 -5.06 3.74
C GLY A 187 2.75 -4.47 2.43
N ASP A 188 1.55 -3.88 2.43
CA ASP A 188 0.95 -3.23 1.25
C ASP A 188 0.07 -2.03 1.67
N ILE A 189 0.53 -1.24 2.66
CA ILE A 189 -0.22 -0.04 3.06
C ILE A 189 -0.10 1.01 1.96
N LYS A 190 -1.23 1.48 1.49
CA LYS A 190 -1.40 2.58 0.53
C LYS A 190 -2.81 3.14 0.65
N SER A 191 -3.03 4.30 0.11
CA SER A 191 -4.30 5.02 0.19
C SER A 191 -5.51 4.19 -0.27
N SER A 192 -5.36 3.39 -1.35
CA SER A 192 -6.41 2.50 -1.85
C SER A 192 -6.70 1.28 -0.96
N ASN A 193 -5.81 0.98 0.01
CA ASN A 193 -5.97 -0.10 0.99
C ASN A 193 -6.37 0.43 2.39
N ILE A 194 -6.75 1.70 2.48
CA ILE A 194 -7.32 2.30 3.68
C ILE A 194 -8.74 2.77 3.35
N MET A 195 -9.70 2.25 4.07
CA MET A 195 -11.12 2.64 3.97
C MET A 195 -11.47 3.62 5.09
N TYR A 196 -12.34 4.59 4.81
CA TYR A 196 -12.85 5.52 5.81
C TYR A 196 -14.37 5.40 5.92
N TYR A 197 -14.83 5.10 7.13
CA TYR A 197 -16.24 4.95 7.45
C TYR A 197 -16.51 5.28 8.91
N GLN A 198 -17.55 6.09 9.17
CA GLN A 198 -17.96 6.46 10.52
C GLN A 198 -16.80 6.95 11.40
N ASN A 199 -16.00 7.87 10.87
CA ASN A 199 -14.85 8.49 11.53
C ASN A 199 -13.70 7.54 11.88
N HIS A 200 -13.65 6.37 11.25
CA HIS A 200 -12.55 5.40 11.41
C HIS A 200 -11.88 5.08 10.07
N SER A 201 -10.57 5.18 10.04
CA SER A 201 -9.73 4.69 8.94
C SER A 201 -9.30 3.26 9.24
N LYS A 202 -9.57 2.33 8.31
CA LYS A 202 -9.35 0.89 8.49
C LYS A 202 -8.53 0.28 7.36
N LEU A 203 -7.55 -0.54 7.70
CA LEU A 203 -6.79 -1.33 6.73
C LEU A 203 -7.63 -2.48 6.16
N ILE A 204 -7.48 -2.68 4.85
CA ILE A 204 -8.06 -3.77 4.06
C ILE A 204 -6.99 -4.44 3.20
N ASP A 205 -7.33 -5.56 2.55
CA ASP A 205 -6.47 -6.29 1.60
C ASP A 205 -5.19 -6.85 2.22
N TRP A 206 -5.37 -7.86 3.05
CA TRP A 206 -4.33 -8.57 3.81
C TRP A 206 -3.53 -9.58 2.99
N GLY A 207 -3.64 -9.57 1.67
CA GLY A 207 -3.02 -10.56 0.78
C GLY A 207 -1.49 -10.60 0.83
N LEU A 208 -0.84 -9.52 1.27
CA LEU A 208 0.61 -9.41 1.41
C LEU A 208 1.08 -9.32 2.86
N ALA A 209 0.13 -9.36 3.80
CA ALA A 209 0.45 -9.31 5.21
C ALA A 209 1.19 -10.57 5.67
N PHE A 210 2.07 -10.40 6.63
CA PHE A 210 2.90 -11.48 7.16
C PHE A 210 3.12 -11.35 8.68
N ASP A 211 3.41 -12.49 9.31
CA ASP A 211 3.67 -12.61 10.75
C ASP A 211 5.10 -13.09 10.94
N THR A 212 5.95 -12.30 11.57
CA THR A 212 7.36 -12.66 11.84
C THR A 212 7.49 -13.67 12.98
N ALA A 213 6.49 -13.77 13.86
CA ALA A 213 6.48 -14.76 14.93
C ALA A 213 6.15 -16.18 14.42
N TYR A 214 5.53 -16.28 13.24
CA TYR A 214 5.12 -17.57 12.67
C TYR A 214 6.24 -18.17 11.81
N LYS A 215 7.10 -18.99 12.41
CA LYS A 215 8.09 -19.81 11.70
C LYS A 215 7.36 -20.90 10.92
N ARG A 216 7.00 -20.64 9.65
CA ARG A 216 6.24 -21.58 8.80
C ARG A 216 7.09 -22.75 8.29
N ASP A 217 8.41 -22.57 8.14
CA ASP A 217 9.36 -23.61 7.77
C ASP A 217 10.72 -23.28 8.38
N GLN A 218 11.33 -24.27 9.03
CA GLN A 218 12.66 -24.13 9.64
C GLN A 218 13.79 -23.90 8.61
N ASN A 219 13.49 -24.00 7.30
CA ASN A 219 14.45 -23.90 6.20
C ASN A 219 14.39 -22.61 5.39
N THR A 220 13.51 -21.64 5.71
CA THR A 220 13.49 -20.35 5.03
C THR A 220 13.86 -19.23 5.99
N ASP A 221 14.90 -18.48 5.65
CA ASP A 221 15.26 -17.24 6.32
C ASP A 221 14.08 -16.24 6.25
N GLY A 222 13.99 -15.33 7.23
CA GLY A 222 12.91 -14.34 7.29
C GLY A 222 12.82 -13.51 6.01
N VAL A 223 13.93 -13.26 5.36
CA VAL A 223 14.10 -12.51 4.11
C VAL A 223 13.44 -13.24 2.93
N SER A 224 13.58 -14.55 2.81
CA SER A 224 13.01 -15.31 1.68
C SER A 224 11.50 -15.28 1.61
N ARG A 225 10.80 -14.95 2.70
CA ARG A 225 9.32 -14.87 2.73
C ARG A 225 8.78 -13.62 2.04
N LEU A 226 9.56 -12.55 2.03
CA LEU A 226 9.20 -11.26 1.42
C LEU A 226 9.80 -11.09 0.03
N ALA A 227 10.67 -12.01 -0.40
CA ALA A 227 11.23 -12.03 -1.74
C ALA A 227 10.10 -12.14 -2.77
N THR A 228 9.60 -11.01 -3.20
CA THR A 228 8.58 -10.91 -4.24
C THR A 228 9.25 -10.48 -5.53
N TYR A 229 9.13 -11.30 -6.59
CA TYR A 229 9.54 -10.96 -7.95
C TYR A 229 8.62 -9.87 -8.54
N ARG A 230 8.61 -8.68 -7.93
CA ARG A 230 7.75 -7.57 -8.31
C ARG A 230 8.58 -6.41 -8.85
N PRO A 231 8.02 -5.64 -9.81
CA PRO A 231 8.56 -4.32 -10.12
C PRO A 231 8.55 -3.43 -8.87
N PHE A 232 9.29 -2.35 -8.90
CA PHE A 232 9.25 -1.35 -7.83
C PHE A 232 7.83 -0.88 -7.53
N GLN A 233 7.53 -0.69 -6.26
CA GLN A 233 6.24 -0.16 -5.79
C GLN A 233 6.49 1.09 -4.94
N PHE A 234 5.65 2.10 -5.10
CA PHE A 234 5.80 3.37 -4.39
C PHE A 234 5.47 3.28 -2.90
N ASN A 235 4.65 2.32 -2.51
CA ASN A 235 4.14 2.15 -1.15
C ASN A 235 5.00 1.24 -0.25
N VAL A 236 6.14 0.80 -0.73
CA VAL A 236 7.17 0.12 0.06
C VAL A 236 8.52 0.78 -0.19
N PRO A 237 9.46 0.73 0.77
CA PRO A 237 10.80 1.29 0.55
C PRO A 237 11.47 0.69 -0.68
N PRO A 238 12.25 1.48 -1.46
CA PRO A 238 13.01 0.99 -2.61
C PRO A 238 13.90 -0.21 -2.31
N SER A 239 14.32 -0.37 -1.05
CA SER A 239 15.10 -1.50 -0.56
C SER A 239 14.39 -2.86 -0.59
N CYS A 240 13.12 -2.92 -0.96
CA CYS A 240 12.43 -4.20 -1.19
C CYS A 240 13.16 -5.07 -2.23
N ILE A 241 13.94 -4.47 -3.15
CA ILE A 241 14.74 -5.18 -4.13
C ILE A 241 15.85 -6.01 -3.50
N LEU A 242 16.40 -5.60 -2.35
CA LEU A 242 17.46 -6.30 -1.63
C LEU A 242 17.04 -7.71 -1.19
N LEU A 243 15.73 -7.93 -1.03
CA LEU A 243 15.16 -9.19 -0.57
C LEU A 243 15.06 -10.24 -1.68
N ASN A 244 15.27 -9.85 -2.94
CA ASN A 244 15.21 -10.77 -4.07
C ASN A 244 16.47 -11.66 -4.17
N ALA A 245 16.30 -12.91 -4.58
CA ALA A 245 17.40 -13.84 -4.73
C ALA A 245 18.42 -13.38 -5.78
N GLU A 246 17.94 -12.78 -6.89
CA GLU A 246 18.79 -12.24 -7.95
C GLU A 246 19.68 -11.11 -7.45
N PHE A 247 19.14 -10.18 -6.65
CA PHE A 247 19.94 -9.12 -6.06
C PHE A 247 21.02 -9.68 -5.12
N ARG A 248 20.64 -10.60 -4.26
CA ARG A 248 21.58 -11.26 -3.32
C ARG A 248 22.72 -11.96 -4.05
N THR A 249 22.40 -12.69 -5.11
CA THR A 249 23.41 -13.37 -5.95
C THR A 249 24.34 -12.36 -6.63
N ALA A 250 23.80 -11.26 -7.13
CA ALA A 250 24.58 -10.21 -7.78
C ALA A 250 25.53 -9.50 -6.78
N VAL A 251 25.05 -9.19 -5.57
CA VAL A 251 25.89 -8.62 -4.49
C VAL A 251 27.00 -9.60 -4.10
N ALA A 252 26.71 -10.88 -3.96
CA ALA A 252 27.74 -11.88 -3.68
C ALA A 252 28.82 -11.94 -4.77
N GLY A 253 28.42 -11.76 -6.05
CA GLY A 253 29.35 -11.61 -7.17
C GLY A 253 30.24 -10.35 -7.05
N LEU A 254 29.64 -9.21 -6.71
CA LEU A 254 30.36 -7.95 -6.48
C LEU A 254 31.43 -8.11 -5.38
N LEU A 255 31.06 -8.70 -4.25
CA LEU A 255 31.95 -8.90 -3.09
C LEU A 255 33.09 -9.87 -3.41
N LYS A 256 32.82 -10.92 -4.19
CA LYS A 256 33.86 -11.88 -4.62
C LYS A 256 34.92 -11.21 -5.51
N THR A 257 34.49 -10.24 -6.34
CA THR A 257 35.40 -9.56 -7.28
C THR A 257 36.16 -8.41 -6.63
N ASN A 258 35.48 -7.62 -5.80
CA ASN A 258 35.99 -6.33 -5.31
C ASN A 258 36.33 -6.32 -3.81
N GLY A 259 36.02 -7.39 -3.07
CA GLY A 259 36.11 -7.37 -1.61
C GLY A 259 35.08 -6.41 -1.00
N ASP A 260 35.54 -5.46 -0.17
CA ASP A 260 34.70 -4.36 0.31
C ASP A 260 34.72 -3.24 -0.74
N PRO A 261 33.66 -3.07 -1.54
CA PRO A 261 33.66 -2.13 -2.65
C PRO A 261 33.57 -0.69 -2.13
N ASN A 262 34.25 0.24 -2.82
CA ASN A 262 34.10 1.67 -2.54
C ASN A 262 32.73 2.19 -3.02
N ARG A 263 32.37 3.38 -2.56
CA ARG A 263 31.07 4.01 -2.87
C ARG A 263 30.76 4.08 -4.37
N GLN A 264 31.75 4.39 -5.22
CA GLN A 264 31.51 4.47 -6.66
C GLN A 264 31.19 3.11 -7.26
N ALA A 265 31.90 2.07 -6.87
CA ALA A 265 31.62 0.70 -7.31
C ALA A 265 30.23 0.22 -6.86
N ILE A 266 29.79 0.61 -5.65
CA ILE A 266 28.42 0.34 -5.17
C ILE A 266 27.38 1.06 -6.02
N LEU A 267 27.58 2.35 -6.31
CA LEU A 267 26.65 3.14 -7.13
C LEU A 267 26.53 2.57 -8.54
N ASP A 268 27.65 2.24 -9.19
CA ASP A 268 27.67 1.66 -10.54
C ASP A 268 26.98 0.30 -10.57
N PHE A 269 27.25 -0.54 -9.57
CA PHE A 269 26.59 -1.83 -9.40
C PHE A 269 25.07 -1.69 -9.25
N VAL A 270 24.62 -0.82 -8.34
CA VAL A 270 23.18 -0.63 -8.08
C VAL A 270 22.50 -0.06 -9.33
N ALA A 271 23.10 0.92 -10.01
CA ALA A 271 22.54 1.51 -11.23
C ALA A 271 22.39 0.45 -12.34
N GLY A 272 23.40 -0.38 -12.56
CA GLY A 272 23.35 -1.48 -13.51
C GLY A 272 22.23 -2.49 -13.15
N PHE A 273 22.20 -2.95 -11.89
CA PHE A 273 21.19 -3.91 -11.46
C PHE A 273 19.76 -3.36 -11.59
N VAL A 274 19.52 -2.11 -11.18
CA VAL A 274 18.18 -1.49 -11.28
C VAL A 274 17.76 -1.33 -12.75
N SER A 275 18.69 -0.97 -13.65
CA SER A 275 18.42 -0.90 -15.09
C SER A 275 17.97 -2.25 -15.64
N ASP A 276 18.71 -3.31 -15.36
CA ASP A 276 18.40 -4.68 -15.82
C ASP A 276 17.07 -5.17 -15.22
N TRP A 277 16.85 -4.91 -13.93
CA TRP A 277 15.61 -5.28 -13.24
C TRP A 277 14.39 -4.61 -13.88
N ASN A 278 14.47 -3.31 -14.14
CA ASN A 278 13.40 -2.57 -14.81
C ASN A 278 13.19 -3.05 -16.25
N GLY A 279 14.26 -3.40 -16.96
CA GLY A 279 14.18 -4.01 -18.30
C GLY A 279 13.39 -5.34 -18.34
N ILE A 280 13.55 -6.16 -17.28
CA ILE A 280 12.90 -7.49 -17.18
C ILE A 280 11.49 -7.39 -16.56
N ARG A 281 11.31 -6.60 -15.53
CA ARG A 281 10.08 -6.53 -14.70
C ARG A 281 9.20 -5.33 -15.00
N GLY A 282 9.71 -4.35 -15.76
CA GLY A 282 9.13 -3.02 -15.90
C GLY A 282 9.46 -2.13 -14.70
N ASP A 283 9.32 -0.83 -14.89
CA ASP A 283 9.59 0.20 -13.88
C ASP A 283 8.55 0.24 -12.73
N GLY A 284 7.50 -0.56 -12.85
CA GLY A 284 6.43 -0.63 -11.85
C GLY A 284 5.80 0.74 -11.60
N SER A 285 5.81 1.16 -10.35
CA SER A 285 5.31 2.50 -9.94
C SER A 285 6.40 3.42 -9.37
N VAL A 286 7.67 3.14 -9.67
CA VAL A 286 8.79 3.97 -9.20
C VAL A 286 8.70 5.41 -9.72
N SER A 287 8.11 5.63 -10.90
CA SER A 287 7.86 6.96 -11.47
C SER A 287 7.04 7.87 -10.54
N ILE A 288 6.20 7.30 -9.68
CA ILE A 288 5.44 8.04 -8.66
C ILE A 288 6.39 8.63 -7.61
N LEU A 289 7.38 7.85 -7.16
CA LEU A 289 8.39 8.31 -6.21
C LEU A 289 9.34 9.33 -6.85
N VAL A 290 9.71 9.15 -8.12
CA VAL A 290 10.48 10.13 -8.88
C VAL A 290 9.72 11.46 -8.94
N THR A 291 8.44 11.43 -9.31
CA THR A 291 7.62 12.64 -9.36
C THR A 291 7.48 13.31 -7.99
N LEU A 292 7.35 12.54 -6.92
CA LEU A 292 7.34 13.07 -5.55
C LEU A 292 8.67 13.74 -5.23
N TYR A 293 9.79 13.06 -5.50
CA TYR A 293 11.13 13.57 -5.25
C TYR A 293 11.38 14.89 -5.99
N ASP A 294 11.05 14.97 -7.28
CA ASP A 294 11.21 16.17 -8.10
C ASP A 294 10.43 17.37 -7.55
N LYS A 295 9.26 17.14 -6.96
CA LYS A 295 8.47 18.20 -6.30
C LYS A 295 9.07 18.64 -4.97
N LEU A 296 9.74 17.74 -4.25
CA LEU A 296 10.32 18.02 -2.94
C LEU A 296 11.68 18.71 -3.04
N VAL A 297 12.45 18.49 -4.10
CA VAL A 297 13.78 19.08 -4.28
C VAL A 297 13.77 20.60 -4.21
N PRO A 298 12.91 21.34 -4.94
CA PRO A 298 12.84 22.80 -4.83
C PRO A 298 12.44 23.27 -3.42
N TYR A 299 11.54 22.55 -2.76
CA TYR A 299 11.11 22.87 -1.40
C TYR A 299 12.26 22.70 -0.39
N ALA A 300 13.01 21.60 -0.48
CA ALA A 300 14.16 21.33 0.36
C ALA A 300 15.30 22.35 0.13
N ALA A 301 15.58 22.71 -1.12
CA ALA A 301 16.58 23.70 -1.46
C ALA A 301 16.26 25.08 -0.87
N ASN A 302 15.02 25.52 -0.97
CA ASN A 302 14.59 26.82 -0.44
C ASN A 302 14.62 26.89 1.11
N LYS A 303 14.37 25.76 1.78
CA LYS A 303 14.23 25.72 3.24
C LYS A 303 15.51 25.33 3.97
N CYS A 304 16.36 24.50 3.37
CA CYS A 304 17.54 23.91 4.01
C CYS A 304 18.86 24.40 3.41
N GLY A 305 18.84 25.25 2.38
CA GLY A 305 20.05 25.72 1.70
C GLY A 305 20.85 24.61 1.03
N ILE A 306 20.23 23.44 0.76
CA ILE A 306 20.90 22.31 0.11
C ILE A 306 21.00 22.60 -1.39
N PRO A 307 22.22 22.61 -1.98
CA PRO A 307 22.38 22.86 -3.41
C PRO A 307 21.58 21.84 -4.25
N HIS A 308 20.92 22.33 -5.29
CA HIS A 308 20.16 21.54 -6.26
C HIS A 308 20.96 20.36 -6.85
N THR A 309 22.27 20.54 -6.97
CA THR A 309 23.23 19.55 -7.52
C THR A 309 23.44 18.33 -6.64
N VAL A 310 23.19 18.40 -5.34
CA VAL A 310 23.33 17.25 -4.42
C VAL A 310 22.13 16.30 -4.56
N ALA A 311 21.00 16.81 -5.01
CA ALA A 311 19.78 16.04 -5.19
C ALA A 311 19.75 15.25 -6.51
N VAL A 312 20.52 15.65 -7.50
CA VAL A 312 20.55 15.05 -8.84
C VAL A 312 21.94 14.47 -9.08
N GLY A 313 22.16 13.24 -8.65
CA GLY A 313 23.43 12.53 -8.91
C GLY A 313 23.65 12.28 -10.41
N PRO A 314 24.85 11.82 -10.81
CA PRO A 314 25.26 11.64 -12.22
C PRO A 314 24.37 10.69 -13.02
N TYR A 315 23.51 9.95 -12.37
CA TYR A 315 22.55 8.99 -12.97
C TYR A 315 21.23 9.61 -13.44
N ALA A 316 21.04 10.93 -13.27
CA ALA A 316 19.82 11.66 -13.67
C ALA A 316 19.52 11.64 -15.19
N LYS A 317 20.46 11.19 -16.02
CA LYS A 317 20.32 11.17 -17.48
C LYS A 317 19.63 9.92 -18.04
N ASN A 318 19.43 8.89 -17.22
CA ASN A 318 18.76 7.66 -17.66
C ASN A 318 17.37 7.56 -17.02
N GLU A 319 16.33 7.81 -17.79
CA GLU A 319 14.92 7.75 -17.31
C GLU A 319 14.53 6.38 -16.71
N MET A 320 15.25 5.31 -17.06
CA MET A 320 15.00 3.95 -16.57
C MET A 320 15.62 3.68 -15.19
N VAL A 321 16.53 4.54 -14.71
CA VAL A 321 17.26 4.36 -13.46
C VAL A 321 17.07 5.59 -12.57
N PRO A 322 16.09 5.59 -11.66
CA PRO A 322 15.85 6.76 -10.81
C PRO A 322 16.99 6.97 -9.82
N ALA A 323 17.66 8.11 -9.94
CA ALA A 323 18.85 8.46 -9.16
C ALA A 323 18.63 8.35 -7.64
N PHE A 324 17.44 8.73 -7.16
CA PHE A 324 17.11 8.62 -5.73
C PHE A 324 17.07 7.16 -5.25
N ALA A 325 16.53 6.22 -6.06
CA ALA A 325 16.46 4.81 -5.70
C ALA A 325 17.85 4.17 -5.68
N VAL A 326 18.70 4.54 -6.65
CA VAL A 326 20.12 4.13 -6.67
C VAL A 326 20.83 4.59 -5.40
N ARG A 327 20.73 5.88 -5.08
CA ARG A 327 21.33 6.43 -3.86
C ARG A 327 20.81 5.76 -2.60
N TYR A 328 19.49 5.57 -2.51
CA TYR A 328 18.83 4.92 -1.38
C TYR A 328 19.39 3.52 -1.13
N ILE A 329 19.47 2.71 -2.18
CA ILE A 329 20.00 1.34 -2.09
C ILE A 329 21.51 1.35 -1.82
N ALA A 330 22.27 2.24 -2.47
CA ALA A 330 23.72 2.34 -2.28
C ALA A 330 24.09 2.71 -0.83
N ASN A 331 23.37 3.62 -0.21
CA ASN A 331 23.58 3.98 1.21
C ASN A 331 23.40 2.77 2.15
N ILE A 332 22.43 1.90 1.85
CA ILE A 332 22.23 0.67 2.60
C ILE A 332 23.41 -0.28 2.41
N LEU A 333 23.83 -0.50 1.16
CA LEU A 333 24.97 -1.39 0.89
C LEU A 333 26.24 -0.88 1.53
N GLU A 334 26.51 0.44 1.46
CA GLU A 334 27.69 1.05 2.08
C GLU A 334 27.75 0.83 3.59
N LYS A 335 26.61 0.87 4.27
CA LYS A 335 26.54 0.63 5.71
C LYS A 335 26.57 -0.86 6.10
N TYR A 336 25.92 -1.70 5.32
CA TYR A 336 25.69 -3.10 5.67
C TYR A 336 26.58 -4.10 4.92
N ILE A 337 27.52 -3.64 4.07
CA ILE A 337 28.64 -4.45 3.57
C ILE A 337 29.83 -4.21 4.50
N ARG A 338 30.28 -5.28 5.14
CA ARG A 338 31.43 -5.27 6.06
C ARG A 338 32.10 -6.66 5.99
N ASP A 339 33.42 -6.69 6.12
CA ASP A 339 34.18 -7.95 6.13
C ASP A 339 33.88 -8.84 4.91
N LYS A 340 33.66 -8.23 3.74
CA LYS A 340 33.31 -8.90 2.47
C LYS A 340 31.98 -9.66 2.54
N GLU A 341 31.08 -9.27 3.44
CA GLU A 341 29.75 -9.85 3.61
C GLU A 341 28.68 -8.76 3.61
N PHE A 342 27.51 -9.06 3.00
CA PHE A 342 26.32 -8.21 3.08
C PHE A 342 25.43 -8.69 4.22
N HIS A 343 25.39 -7.95 5.30
CA HIS A 343 24.58 -8.23 6.50
C HIS A 343 23.10 -7.93 6.29
N LEU A 344 22.49 -8.60 5.30
CA LEU A 344 21.10 -8.36 4.88
C LEU A 344 20.10 -8.67 5.99
N GLU A 345 20.31 -9.73 6.79
CA GLU A 345 19.37 -10.08 7.88
C GLU A 345 19.35 -9.00 8.96
N GLU A 346 20.50 -8.42 9.29
CA GLU A 346 20.59 -7.28 10.22
C GLU A 346 19.81 -6.08 9.69
N TYR A 347 20.05 -5.69 8.41
CA TYR A 347 19.28 -4.62 7.77
C TYR A 347 17.78 -4.92 7.79
N TYR A 348 17.39 -6.13 7.46
CA TYR A 348 16.01 -6.55 7.43
C TYR A 348 15.31 -6.39 8.79
N GLN A 349 15.93 -6.88 9.87
CA GLN A 349 15.36 -6.82 11.21
C GLN A 349 15.37 -5.41 11.80
N GLU A 350 16.51 -4.70 11.67
CA GLU A 350 16.72 -3.42 12.33
C GLU A 350 16.12 -2.23 11.58
N VAL A 351 15.96 -2.32 10.26
CA VAL A 351 15.52 -1.20 9.44
C VAL A 351 14.27 -1.54 8.62
N TYR A 352 14.33 -2.54 7.75
CA TYR A 352 13.29 -2.79 6.76
C TYR A 352 11.93 -3.07 7.40
N LEU A 353 11.88 -3.98 8.38
CA LEU A 353 10.64 -4.30 9.09
C LEU A 353 10.06 -3.08 9.82
N LYS A 354 10.90 -2.24 10.40
CA LYS A 354 10.45 -1.02 11.10
C LYS A 354 9.91 0.03 10.12
N ASN A 355 10.36 -0.02 8.86
CA ASN A 355 10.04 0.98 7.84
C ASN A 355 8.81 0.61 6.99
N ILE A 356 8.59 -0.66 6.66
CA ILE A 356 7.67 -1.07 5.59
C ILE A 356 6.25 -0.49 5.73
N ASP A 357 5.62 -0.64 6.89
CA ASP A 357 4.25 -0.17 7.11
C ASP A 357 4.18 1.34 7.40
N VAL A 358 5.19 1.88 8.08
CA VAL A 358 5.28 3.33 8.36
C VAL A 358 5.53 4.11 7.07
N TRP A 359 6.36 3.59 6.15
CA TRP A 359 6.55 4.13 4.81
C TRP A 359 5.23 4.15 4.04
N GLY A 360 4.56 3.00 3.93
CA GLY A 360 3.29 2.88 3.21
C GLY A 360 2.22 3.81 3.76
N PHE A 361 2.16 3.95 5.10
CA PHE A 361 1.27 4.89 5.76
C PHE A 361 1.58 6.34 5.38
N ALA A 362 2.84 6.77 5.45
CA ALA A 362 3.23 8.13 5.07
C ALA A 362 2.92 8.40 3.59
N ILE A 363 3.25 7.47 2.70
CA ILE A 363 2.95 7.59 1.26
C ILE A 363 1.44 7.63 0.98
N SER A 364 0.59 7.12 1.86
CA SER A 364 -0.87 7.21 1.67
C SER A 364 -1.40 8.66 1.68
N PHE A 365 -0.62 9.63 2.16
CA PHE A 365 -0.93 11.07 2.07
C PHE A 365 -0.55 11.71 0.71
N LEU A 366 0.00 10.95 -0.24
CA LEU A 366 0.47 11.49 -1.52
C LEU A 366 -0.63 12.16 -2.33
N ILE A 367 -1.88 11.69 -2.26
CA ILE A 367 -3.00 12.32 -2.94
C ILE A 367 -3.29 13.70 -2.37
N LEU A 368 -3.39 13.82 -1.04
CA LEU A 368 -3.57 15.12 -0.39
C LEU A 368 -2.43 16.08 -0.76
N PHE A 369 -1.19 15.63 -0.69
CA PHE A 369 -0.02 16.40 -1.12
C PHE A 369 -0.15 16.89 -2.56
N ASN A 370 -0.51 16.00 -3.50
CA ASN A 370 -0.66 16.36 -4.90
C ASN A 370 -1.80 17.35 -5.15
N MET A 371 -2.88 17.26 -4.39
CA MET A 371 -4.01 18.21 -4.48
C MET A 371 -3.58 19.60 -4.00
N LEU A 372 -2.85 19.69 -2.90
CA LEU A 372 -2.31 20.95 -2.39
C LEU A 372 -1.29 21.54 -3.37
N CYS A 373 -0.36 20.75 -3.90
CA CYS A 373 0.61 21.22 -4.90
C CYS A 373 -0.04 21.79 -6.17
N LYS A 374 -1.12 21.17 -6.67
CA LYS A 374 -1.83 21.66 -7.86
C LYS A 374 -2.46 23.04 -7.67
N ASN A 375 -2.87 23.34 -6.44
CA ASN A 375 -3.57 24.56 -6.08
C ASN A 375 -2.67 25.56 -5.35
N GLU A 376 -1.36 25.39 -5.37
CA GLU A 376 -0.39 26.12 -4.51
C GLU A 376 -0.58 27.64 -4.50
N ARG A 377 -0.93 28.24 -5.67
CA ARG A 377 -1.13 29.68 -5.80
C ARG A 377 -2.38 30.19 -5.08
N THR A 378 -3.38 29.34 -4.86
CA THR A 378 -4.68 29.68 -4.28
C THR A 378 -4.86 29.14 -2.86
N LEU A 379 -3.85 28.44 -2.32
CA LEU A 379 -3.91 27.86 -0.97
C LEU A 379 -4.10 28.95 0.10
N ASN A 380 -5.01 28.69 1.01
CA ASN A 380 -5.12 29.47 2.25
C ASN A 380 -3.97 29.15 3.24
N SER A 381 -3.92 29.86 4.34
CA SER A 381 -2.82 29.71 5.32
C SER A 381 -2.77 28.33 5.97
N THR A 382 -3.90 27.68 6.20
CA THR A 382 -4.01 26.32 6.74
C THR A 382 -3.41 25.30 5.75
N GLU A 383 -3.81 25.38 4.48
CA GLU A 383 -3.35 24.50 3.41
C GLU A 383 -1.85 24.65 3.14
N LYS A 384 -1.33 25.89 3.14
CA LYS A 384 0.12 26.15 3.01
C LYS A 384 0.94 25.52 4.13
N ARG A 385 0.49 25.65 5.39
CA ARG A 385 1.15 25.00 6.52
C ARG A 385 1.08 23.48 6.42
N SER A 386 -0.08 22.94 6.03
CA SER A 386 -0.27 21.50 5.85
C SER A 386 0.61 20.94 4.72
N LEU A 387 0.74 21.66 3.60
CA LEU A 387 1.67 21.32 2.54
C LEU A 387 3.11 21.27 3.07
N GLY A 388 3.52 22.26 3.89
CA GLY A 388 4.83 22.29 4.53
C GLY A 388 5.09 21.07 5.42
N SER A 389 4.13 20.68 6.26
CA SER A 389 4.28 19.50 7.13
C SER A 389 4.35 18.19 6.30
N LEU A 390 3.58 18.08 5.22
CA LEU A 390 3.67 16.93 4.30
C LEU A 390 5.01 16.89 3.56
N CYS A 391 5.53 18.02 3.09
CA CYS A 391 6.88 18.09 2.51
C CYS A 391 7.93 17.58 3.49
N ASN A 392 7.91 18.06 4.73
CA ASN A 392 8.85 17.63 5.78
C ASN A 392 8.75 16.11 6.03
N MET A 393 7.54 15.57 6.12
CA MET A 393 7.30 14.14 6.30
C MET A 393 7.90 13.32 5.15
N PHE A 394 7.64 13.70 3.90
CA PHE A 394 8.17 12.97 2.74
C PHE A 394 9.68 13.10 2.63
N ILE A 395 10.26 14.28 2.83
CA ILE A 395 11.72 14.46 2.86
C ILE A 395 12.33 13.56 3.93
N TYR A 396 11.70 13.51 5.12
CA TYR A 396 12.16 12.67 6.22
C TYR A 396 12.20 11.20 5.82
N ILE A 397 11.08 10.62 5.37
CA ILE A 397 11.03 9.17 5.06
C ILE A 397 11.94 8.81 3.86
N LEU A 398 12.07 9.67 2.85
CA LEU A 398 12.91 9.43 1.67
C LEU A 398 14.42 9.45 1.99
N ASN A 399 14.83 9.99 3.14
CA ASN A 399 16.21 9.97 3.61
C ASN A 399 16.47 8.89 4.69
N MET A 400 15.45 8.12 5.09
CA MET A 400 15.60 7.00 6.05
C MET A 400 15.85 5.68 5.29
N ASP A 401 16.99 5.60 4.62
CA ASP A 401 17.40 4.44 3.83
C ASP A 401 18.09 3.35 4.67
N ALA A 402 19.16 3.70 5.34
CA ALA A 402 19.96 2.80 6.16
C ALA A 402 19.64 2.88 7.68
N GLU A 403 18.62 3.66 8.06
CA GLU A 403 18.16 3.84 9.43
C GLU A 403 16.65 3.58 9.55
N PRO A 404 16.16 3.14 10.73
CA PRO A 404 14.73 2.98 10.94
C PRO A 404 14.01 4.33 10.97
N ILE A 405 12.88 4.40 10.28
CA ILE A 405 11.96 5.53 10.37
C ILE A 405 11.44 5.64 11.80
N ASN A 406 11.65 6.77 12.44
CA ASN A 406 11.01 7.03 13.73
C ASN A 406 9.52 7.30 13.50
N ALA A 407 8.71 6.33 13.82
CA ALA A 407 7.26 6.43 13.63
C ALA A 407 6.60 7.57 14.44
N LYS A 408 7.23 7.99 15.57
CA LYS A 408 6.76 9.18 16.32
C LYS A 408 6.93 10.46 15.50
N SER A 409 8.03 10.58 14.75
CA SER A 409 8.23 11.74 13.85
C SER A 409 7.15 11.80 12.77
N VAL A 410 6.79 10.66 12.16
CA VAL A 410 5.69 10.59 11.18
C VAL A 410 4.37 10.97 11.84
N ALA A 411 4.08 10.46 13.04
CA ALA A 411 2.88 10.84 13.80
C ALA A 411 2.86 12.34 14.13
N THR A 412 4.02 12.94 14.45
CA THR A 412 4.14 14.39 14.69
C THR A 412 3.77 15.18 13.44
N TYR A 413 4.32 14.83 12.27
CA TYR A 413 3.97 15.53 11.02
C TYR A 413 2.47 15.43 10.68
N VAL A 414 1.87 14.26 10.87
CA VAL A 414 0.42 14.09 10.69
C VAL A 414 -0.36 14.89 11.72
N GLY A 415 0.12 14.96 12.98
CA GLY A 415 -0.43 15.79 14.03
C GLY A 415 -0.39 17.29 13.70
N GLU A 416 0.71 17.78 13.11
CA GLU A 416 0.82 19.16 12.62
C GLU A 416 -0.20 19.46 11.52
N VAL A 417 -0.38 18.54 10.56
CA VAL A 417 -1.42 18.68 9.54
C VAL A 417 -2.80 18.76 10.20
N LEU A 418 -3.09 17.89 11.16
CA LEU A 418 -4.34 17.89 11.90
C LEU A 418 -4.57 19.23 12.64
N ASP A 419 -3.56 19.72 13.35
CA ASP A 419 -3.64 20.98 14.12
C ASP A 419 -3.84 22.19 13.21
N ASN A 420 -3.33 22.16 11.99
CA ASN A 420 -3.59 23.18 10.98
C ASN A 420 -5.07 23.22 10.57
N TYR A 421 -5.74 22.10 10.50
CA TYR A 421 -7.18 22.04 10.19
C TYR A 421 -8.07 22.35 11.41
N ARG A 422 -7.57 22.27 12.63
CA ARG A 422 -8.28 22.64 13.88
C ARG A 422 -8.29 24.14 14.13
N LYS A 423 -7.26 24.86 13.70
CA LYS A 423 -7.11 26.33 13.83
C LYS A 423 -7.92 27.11 12.80
#